data_2d20e410f636d681def9845c348c1bc4
#
_entry.id   2d20e410f636d681def9845c348c1bc4
#
_cell.length_a   1.000
_cell.length_b   1.000
_cell.length_c   1.000
_cell.angle_alpha   90.00
_cell.angle_beta   90.00
_cell.angle_gamma   90.00
#
_symmetry.space_group_name_H-M   'P 1'
#
loop_
_entity.id
_entity.type
_entity.pdbx_description
1 polymer ?
#
loop_
_entity_poly.entity_id
_entity_poly.type
_entity_poly.pdbx_seq_one_letter_code
_entity_poly.pdbx_strand_id
1 'polypeptide(L)'
;MARRKKKLYLGCDDGASSFKCIGASGEELVTIVMPSATIEQRSETLDRYRQQTGDLLMRSFVGIEGDYYAVGKLATRLGATQPLKPLKSETIVYKILGMVSIMAQRLNLGTNFELSLGCLLPPGEFRDR
;
A
#
# COMPACT_ATOMS: atom_id res chain seq x y z
N MET A 1 -11.70 3.98 -31.83
CA MET A 1 -10.34 4.21 -31.28
C MET A 1 -10.16 3.53 -29.95
N ALA A 2 -9.11 2.75 -29.83
CA ALA A 2 -8.78 2.15 -28.56
C ALA A 2 -8.33 3.24 -27.56
N ARG A 3 -8.91 3.23 -26.37
CA ARG A 3 -8.45 4.13 -25.31
C ARG A 3 -7.08 3.66 -24.82
N ARG A 4 -6.16 4.60 -24.65
CA ARG A 4 -4.89 4.31 -23.97
C ARG A 4 -5.20 3.93 -22.55
N LYS A 5 -4.56 2.86 -22.04
CA LYS A 5 -4.60 2.56 -20.62
C LYS A 5 -4.01 3.71 -19.84
N LYS A 6 -4.64 4.03 -18.74
CA LYS A 6 -4.07 4.97 -17.77
C LYS A 6 -2.83 4.33 -17.15
N LYS A 7 -1.89 5.17 -16.74
CA LYS A 7 -0.66 4.73 -16.08
C LYS A 7 -0.56 5.34 -14.69
N LEU A 8 -0.10 4.52 -13.75
CA LEU A 8 0.31 4.99 -12.45
C LEU A 8 1.81 4.79 -12.31
N TYR A 9 2.53 5.87 -12.07
CA TYR A 9 3.93 5.81 -11.65
C TYR A 9 3.96 5.93 -10.14
N LEU A 10 4.52 4.93 -9.47
CA LEU A 10 4.54 4.88 -8.01
C LEU A 10 5.96 4.71 -7.52
N GLY A 11 6.43 5.69 -6.75
CA GLY A 11 7.71 5.62 -6.06
C GLY A 11 7.48 5.41 -4.58
N CYS A 12 8.13 4.42 -3.97
CA CYS A 12 7.92 4.05 -2.58
C CYS A 12 9.23 4.07 -1.80
N ASP A 13 9.18 4.66 -0.62
CA ASP A 13 10.26 4.65 0.35
C ASP A 13 9.71 4.05 1.64
N ASP A 14 10.16 2.83 1.96
CA ASP A 14 9.71 2.11 3.15
C ASP A 14 10.68 2.38 4.30
N GLY A 15 10.42 3.45 5.03
CA GLY A 15 11.21 3.83 6.19
C GLY A 15 10.90 2.98 7.42
N ALA A 16 11.64 3.22 8.51
CA ALA A 16 11.49 2.45 9.74
C ALA A 16 10.10 2.63 10.39
N SER A 17 9.56 3.84 10.34
CA SER A 17 8.28 4.16 10.99
C SER A 17 7.19 4.53 10.00
N SER A 18 7.54 4.92 8.79
CA SER A 18 6.57 5.37 7.81
C SER A 18 6.86 4.80 6.42
N PHE A 19 5.79 4.58 5.68
CA PHE A 19 5.82 4.19 4.28
C PHE A 19 5.36 5.40 3.47
N LYS A 20 6.28 5.98 2.72
CA LYS A 20 6.04 7.21 1.96
C LYS A 20 6.02 6.88 0.48
N CYS A 21 4.99 7.34 -0.21
CA CYS A 21 4.87 7.11 -1.65
C CYS A 21 4.50 8.38 -2.39
N ILE A 22 5.02 8.48 -3.61
CA ILE A 22 4.63 9.49 -4.57
C ILE A 22 4.00 8.76 -5.74
N GLY A 23 2.76 9.11 -6.06
CA GLY A 23 2.05 8.58 -7.21
C GLY A 23 1.81 9.66 -8.24
N ALA A 24 2.00 9.32 -9.49
CA ALA A 24 1.78 10.26 -10.59
C ALA A 24 1.01 9.59 -11.71
N SER A 25 0.06 10.32 -12.29
CA SER A 25 -0.66 9.90 -13.48
C SER A 25 -1.01 11.13 -14.31
N GLY A 26 -0.53 11.18 -15.54
CA GLY A 26 -0.66 12.39 -16.36
C GLY A 26 0.06 13.54 -15.68
N GLU A 27 -0.67 14.64 -15.45
CA GLU A 27 -0.13 15.83 -14.77
C GLU A 27 -0.41 15.85 -13.27
N GLU A 28 -1.14 14.86 -12.76
CA GLU A 28 -1.48 14.79 -11.35
C GLU A 28 -0.39 14.08 -10.55
N LEU A 29 -0.11 14.64 -9.37
CA LEU A 29 0.89 14.11 -8.45
C LEU A 29 0.29 14.07 -7.05
N VAL A 30 0.42 12.93 -6.38
CA VAL A 30 -0.09 12.73 -5.02
C VAL A 30 0.99 12.12 -4.16
N THR A 31 1.21 12.69 -2.98
CA THR A 31 2.12 12.13 -1.98
C THR A 31 1.29 11.60 -0.81
N ILE A 32 1.55 10.37 -0.40
CA ILE A 32 0.87 9.75 0.74
C ILE A 32 1.92 9.17 1.68
N VAL A 33 1.74 9.43 2.96
CA VAL A 33 2.57 8.87 4.03
C VAL A 33 1.64 8.11 4.96
N MET A 34 1.99 6.87 5.27
CA MET A 34 1.25 6.07 6.23
C MET A 34 2.21 5.31 7.15
N PRO A 35 1.73 4.83 8.32
CA PRO A 35 2.58 4.00 9.16
C PRO A 35 3.10 2.77 8.40
N SER A 36 4.36 2.42 8.62
CA SER A 36 4.97 1.22 8.05
C SER A 36 4.55 0.00 8.86
N ALA A 37 3.28 -0.37 8.74
CA ALA A 37 2.67 -1.40 9.57
C ALA A 37 1.79 -2.32 8.74
N THR A 38 1.83 -3.61 9.06
CA THR A 38 0.95 -4.62 8.48
C THR A 38 0.50 -5.55 9.58
N ILE A 39 -0.72 -6.07 9.47
CA ILE A 39 -1.20 -7.07 10.40
C ILE A 39 -2.17 -8.00 9.67
N GLU A 40 -2.00 -9.31 9.87
CA GLU A 40 -2.93 -10.29 9.33
C GLU A 40 -4.23 -10.25 10.11
N GLN A 41 -5.36 -10.31 9.40
CA GLN A 41 -6.68 -10.27 10.01
C GLN A 41 -7.64 -11.20 9.29
N ARG A 42 -8.73 -11.57 9.95
CA ARG A 42 -9.81 -12.29 9.34
C ARG A 42 -10.62 -11.37 8.43
N SER A 43 -11.18 -11.93 7.36
CA SER A 43 -11.99 -11.14 6.42
C SER A 43 -13.18 -10.48 7.12
N GLU A 44 -13.80 -11.15 8.10
CA GLU A 44 -14.95 -10.59 8.84
C GLU A 44 -14.58 -9.32 9.58
N THR A 45 -13.38 -9.27 10.17
CA THR A 45 -12.90 -8.06 10.84
C THR A 45 -12.73 -6.92 9.86
N LEU A 46 -12.17 -7.20 8.68
CA LEU A 46 -11.90 -6.18 7.67
C LEU A 46 -13.17 -5.71 6.98
N ASP A 47 -14.18 -6.54 6.87
CA ASP A 47 -15.46 -6.17 6.24
C ASP A 47 -16.13 -4.99 6.96
N ARG A 48 -15.88 -4.83 8.26
CA ARG A 48 -16.37 -3.67 9.02
C ARG A 48 -15.81 -2.35 8.47
N TYR A 49 -14.60 -2.39 7.92
CA TYR A 49 -13.92 -1.20 7.41
C TYR A 49 -14.17 -0.97 5.93
N ARG A 50 -14.58 -2.00 5.20
CA ARG A 50 -14.84 -1.93 3.76
C ARG A 50 -15.92 -0.92 3.41
N GLN A 51 -16.94 -0.82 4.26
CA GLN A 51 -18.10 0.03 4.02
C GLN A 51 -17.98 1.42 4.63
N GLN A 52 -16.89 1.70 5.33
CA GLN A 52 -16.69 3.02 5.91
C GLN A 52 -16.41 4.05 4.83
N THR A 53 -17.07 5.20 4.95
CA THR A 53 -16.79 6.34 4.08
C THR A 53 -15.77 7.23 4.75
N GLY A 54 -15.00 7.99 3.97
CA GLY A 54 -14.03 8.94 4.48
C GLY A 54 -12.60 8.56 4.16
N ASP A 55 -11.73 8.51 5.18
CA ASP A 55 -10.30 8.33 4.98
C ASP A 55 -9.96 6.96 4.39
N LEU A 56 -9.46 6.95 3.15
CA LEU A 56 -9.04 5.73 2.46
C LEU A 56 -7.94 4.98 3.22
N LEU A 57 -7.09 5.70 3.95
CA LEU A 57 -6.00 5.09 4.71
C LEU A 57 -6.52 4.25 5.88
N MET A 58 -7.74 4.52 6.35
CA MET A 58 -8.34 3.77 7.46
C MET A 58 -9.07 2.51 7.02
N ARG A 59 -9.10 2.22 5.73
CA ARG A 59 -9.72 1.01 5.20
C ARG A 59 -8.83 0.28 4.21
N SER A 60 -7.53 0.46 4.34
CA SER A 60 -6.57 -0.15 3.43
C SER A 60 -6.22 -1.57 3.89
N PHE A 61 -6.66 -2.55 3.11
CA PHE A 61 -6.30 -3.94 3.34
C PHE A 61 -6.19 -4.66 2.01
N VAL A 62 -5.47 -5.77 2.00
CA VAL A 62 -5.25 -6.60 0.81
C VAL A 62 -5.50 -8.06 1.13
N GLY A 63 -6.00 -8.79 0.13
CA GLY A 63 -6.16 -10.23 0.21
C GLY A 63 -5.24 -10.91 -0.79
N ILE A 64 -4.45 -11.87 -0.31
CA ILE A 64 -3.53 -12.64 -1.13
C ILE A 64 -3.66 -14.11 -0.75
N GLU A 65 -4.05 -14.94 -1.72
CA GLU A 65 -4.12 -16.39 -1.54
C GLU A 65 -4.95 -16.82 -0.32
N GLY A 66 -6.04 -16.11 -0.05
CA GLY A 66 -6.93 -16.41 1.06
C GLY A 66 -6.56 -15.76 2.38
N ASP A 67 -5.42 -15.15 2.48
CA ASP A 67 -4.99 -14.40 3.66
C ASP A 67 -5.24 -12.91 3.47
N TYR A 68 -5.62 -12.23 4.55
CA TYR A 68 -5.95 -10.82 4.52
C TYR A 68 -5.04 -10.04 5.45
N TYR A 69 -4.57 -8.89 4.97
CA TYR A 69 -3.64 -8.05 5.72
C TYR A 69 -4.14 -6.61 5.68
N ALA A 70 -4.28 -6.01 6.87
CA ALA A 70 -4.47 -4.58 6.98
C ALA A 70 -3.10 -3.92 6.86
N VAL A 71 -3.05 -2.73 6.26
CA VAL A 71 -1.80 -2.00 6.06
C VAL A 71 -1.94 -0.55 6.52
N GLY A 72 -0.82 0.03 6.92
CA GLY A 72 -0.75 1.45 7.26
C GLY A 72 -1.59 1.83 8.48
N LYS A 73 -2.39 2.87 8.35
CA LYS A 73 -3.23 3.38 9.45
C LYS A 73 -4.18 2.32 9.99
N LEU A 74 -4.81 1.55 9.11
CA LEU A 74 -5.72 0.50 9.55
C LEU A 74 -4.98 -0.55 10.37
N ALA A 75 -3.80 -0.97 9.92
CA ALA A 75 -3.00 -1.93 10.66
C ALA A 75 -2.66 -1.42 12.07
N THR A 76 -2.25 -0.17 12.18
CA THR A 76 -1.94 0.45 13.46
C THR A 76 -3.17 0.48 14.37
N ARG A 77 -4.33 0.84 13.82
CA ARG A 77 -5.58 0.86 14.58
C ARG A 77 -5.96 -0.53 15.08
N LEU A 78 -5.64 -1.57 14.34
CA LEU A 78 -5.92 -2.96 14.72
C LEU A 78 -4.85 -3.55 15.64
N GLY A 79 -3.91 -2.76 16.08
CA GLY A 79 -2.92 -3.15 17.09
C GLY A 79 -1.57 -3.61 16.54
N ALA A 80 -1.30 -3.38 15.26
CA ALA A 80 0.00 -3.71 14.71
C ALA A 80 1.10 -2.91 15.38
N THR A 81 2.18 -3.58 15.74
CA THR A 81 3.40 -2.93 16.18
C THR A 81 4.41 -2.97 15.07
N GLN A 82 5.36 -2.04 15.08
CA GLN A 82 6.44 -2.07 14.11
C GLN A 82 7.34 -3.25 14.44
N PRO A 83 7.51 -4.21 13.53
CA PRO A 83 8.37 -5.34 13.82
C PRO A 83 9.83 -4.89 13.81
N LEU A 84 10.58 -5.35 14.84
CA LEU A 84 12.03 -5.27 14.82
C LEU A 84 12.61 -6.26 13.83
N LYS A 85 11.88 -7.30 13.54
CA LYS A 85 12.04 -8.37 12.56
C LYS A 85 10.64 -8.74 12.09
N PRO A 86 10.39 -9.16 10.88
CA PRO A 86 11.24 -9.58 9.78
C PRO A 86 11.79 -8.41 8.95
N LEU A 87 12.52 -8.75 7.89
CA LEU A 87 12.97 -7.78 6.91
C LEU A 87 11.77 -7.07 6.28
N LYS A 88 11.95 -5.80 5.94
CA LYS A 88 10.87 -5.02 5.31
C LYS A 88 10.44 -5.60 3.96
N SER A 89 11.36 -6.25 3.25
CA SER A 89 11.05 -6.92 2.00
C SER A 89 9.98 -8.02 2.14
N GLU A 90 9.80 -8.57 3.35
CA GLU A 90 8.78 -9.59 3.58
C GLU A 90 7.36 -9.01 3.67
N THR A 91 7.23 -7.74 4.03
CA THR A 91 5.93 -7.08 4.22
C THR A 91 5.64 -5.99 3.19
N ILE A 92 6.66 -5.59 2.42
CA ILE A 92 6.52 -4.46 1.50
C ILE A 92 5.47 -4.72 0.41
N VAL A 93 5.31 -5.97 -0.01
CA VAL A 93 4.33 -6.32 -1.04
C VAL A 93 2.92 -5.92 -0.60
N TYR A 94 2.55 -6.20 0.65
CA TYR A 94 1.24 -5.85 1.17
C TYR A 94 1.06 -4.33 1.23
N LYS A 95 2.08 -3.61 1.67
CA LYS A 95 2.04 -2.15 1.74
C LYS A 95 1.92 -1.52 0.36
N ILE A 96 2.66 -2.04 -0.62
CA ILE A 96 2.60 -1.56 -2.01
C ILE A 96 1.20 -1.78 -2.59
N LEU A 97 0.64 -2.99 -2.44
CA LEU A 97 -0.68 -3.29 -2.98
C LEU A 97 -1.76 -2.41 -2.36
N GLY A 98 -1.69 -2.18 -1.05
CA GLY A 98 -2.59 -1.26 -0.37
C GLY A 98 -2.44 0.17 -0.89
N MET A 99 -1.21 0.61 -1.07
CA MET A 99 -0.94 1.97 -1.58
C MET A 99 -1.38 2.13 -3.04
N VAL A 100 -1.19 1.12 -3.88
CA VAL A 100 -1.67 1.15 -5.28
C VAL A 100 -3.17 1.37 -5.31
N SER A 101 -3.91 0.66 -4.45
CA SER A 101 -5.37 0.82 -4.36
C SER A 101 -5.76 2.25 -3.94
N ILE A 102 -5.08 2.80 -2.94
CA ILE A 102 -5.33 4.16 -2.47
C ILE A 102 -5.04 5.18 -3.58
N MET A 103 -3.89 5.05 -4.23
CA MET A 103 -3.49 5.95 -5.31
C MET A 103 -4.45 5.88 -6.50
N ALA A 104 -4.88 4.66 -6.88
CA ALA A 104 -5.82 4.48 -7.98
C ALA A 104 -7.15 5.20 -7.69
N GLN A 105 -7.61 5.15 -6.46
CA GLN A 105 -8.81 5.86 -6.06
C GLN A 105 -8.61 7.38 -6.04
N ARG A 106 -7.48 7.83 -5.51
CA ARG A 106 -7.15 9.27 -5.46
C ARG A 106 -6.99 9.87 -6.85
N LEU A 107 -6.45 9.12 -7.80
CA LEU A 107 -6.16 9.59 -9.15
C LEU A 107 -7.23 9.18 -10.17
N ASN A 108 -8.32 8.56 -9.72
CA ASN A 108 -9.44 8.12 -10.56
C ASN A 108 -9.00 7.21 -11.72
N LEU A 109 -8.15 6.23 -11.42
CA LEU A 109 -7.62 5.32 -12.44
C LEU A 109 -8.51 4.11 -12.70
N GLY A 110 -9.52 3.87 -11.87
CA GLY A 110 -10.34 2.66 -11.95
C GLY A 110 -9.55 1.43 -11.52
N THR A 111 -9.90 0.28 -12.10
CA THR A 111 -9.30 -1.00 -11.74
C THR A 111 -8.40 -1.58 -12.82
N ASN A 112 -8.26 -0.89 -13.94
CA ASN A 112 -7.47 -1.37 -15.07
C ASN A 112 -6.52 -0.27 -15.54
N PHE A 113 -5.27 -0.36 -15.12
CA PHE A 113 -4.22 0.61 -15.46
C PHE A 113 -2.86 -0.09 -15.45
N GLU A 114 -1.88 0.55 -16.08
CA GLU A 114 -0.50 0.09 -16.04
C GLU A 114 0.19 0.68 -14.83
N LEU A 115 1.03 -0.13 -14.17
CA LEU A 115 1.81 0.30 -13.01
C LEU A 115 3.30 0.27 -13.33
N SER A 116 3.96 1.40 -13.09
CA SER A 116 5.41 1.48 -13.08
C SER A 116 5.86 1.76 -11.66
N LEU A 117 6.62 0.86 -11.08
CA LEU A 117 6.94 0.86 -9.65
C LEU A 117 8.43 0.99 -9.41
N GLY A 118 8.81 1.93 -8.52
CA GLY A 118 10.15 2.02 -7.98
C GLY A 118 10.12 1.99 -6.47
N CYS A 119 10.98 1.19 -5.85
CA CYS A 119 11.05 1.06 -4.40
C CYS A 119 12.47 1.20 -3.91
N LEU A 120 12.61 1.81 -2.71
CA LEU A 120 13.86 1.85 -1.98
C LEU A 120 13.78 0.87 -0.81
N LEU A 121 14.79 0.02 -0.69
CA LEU A 121 14.94 -0.91 0.42
C LEU A 121 16.17 -0.56 1.24
N PRO A 122 16.19 -0.89 2.54
CA PRO A 122 17.39 -0.70 3.35
C PRO A 122 18.58 -1.42 2.73
N PRO A 123 19.79 -0.83 2.79
CA PRO A 123 20.98 -1.44 2.16
C PRO A 123 21.28 -2.85 2.62
N GLY A 124 21.01 -3.18 3.88
CA GLY A 124 21.24 -4.54 4.40
C GLY A 124 20.41 -5.61 3.72
N GLU A 125 19.22 -5.28 3.23
CA GLU A 125 18.36 -6.22 2.54
C GLU A 125 18.80 -6.51 1.11
N PHE A 126 19.54 -5.58 0.50
CA PHE A 126 20.12 -5.81 -0.81
C PHE A 126 21.26 -6.81 -0.78
N ARG A 127 21.95 -6.92 0.34
CA ARG A 127 23.10 -7.81 0.49
C ARG A 127 22.73 -9.27 0.62
N ASP A 128 21.51 -9.54 1.05
CA ASP A 128 21.04 -10.91 1.34
C ASP A 128 20.49 -11.63 0.12
N ARG A 129 20.73 -11.11 -1.04
CA ARG A 129 20.26 -11.69 -2.29
C ARG A 129 21.27 -12.62 -2.92
#